data_d40a7cb9252a8e00ac0ba8b70cae3b37
#
_entry.id   d40a7cb9252a8e00ac0ba8b70cae3b37
#
_cell.length_a   1.000
_cell.length_b   1.000
_cell.length_c   1.000
_cell.angle_alpha   90.00
_cell.angle_beta   90.00
_cell.angle_gamma   90.00
#
_symmetry.space_group_name_H-M   'P 1'
#
loop_
_entity.id
_entity.type
_entity.pdbx_description
1 polymer ?
#
loop_
_entity_poly.entity_id
_entity_poly.type
_entity_poly.pdbx_seq_one_letter_code
_entity_poly.pdbx_strand_id
1 'polypeptide(L)'
;MALSLRQQAQRRTERTRRRLKAVANGRLRLSVHRSDKNISAQIIDDLNGVTIASASSLEGEKGKKIKGSDVAAAALIGKLVAERAMEKGVKDVVFDRGGYIYHGRVKALADAAREAGLNF
;
A
#
# COMPACT_ATOMS: atom_id res chain seq x y z
N MET A 1 -23.81 0.77 22.81
CA MET A 1 -24.21 0.29 21.49
C MET A 1 -23.01 -0.27 20.74
N ALA A 2 -23.21 -1.38 20.05
CA ALA A 2 -22.14 -1.98 19.26
C ALA A 2 -21.83 -1.11 18.02
N LEU A 3 -20.55 -1.01 17.67
CA LEU A 3 -20.11 -0.32 16.45
C LEU A 3 -20.49 -1.14 15.22
N SER A 4 -20.85 -0.46 14.12
CA SER A 4 -21.04 -1.10 12.83
C SER A 4 -19.71 -1.68 12.34
N LEU A 5 -19.78 -2.61 11.38
CA LEU A 5 -18.57 -3.17 10.73
C LEU A 5 -17.71 -2.07 10.09
N ARG A 6 -18.37 -1.09 9.47
CA ARG A 6 -17.69 0.05 8.84
C ARG A 6 -16.96 0.91 9.87
N GLN A 7 -17.60 1.18 11.02
CA GLN A 7 -16.99 1.95 12.11
C GLN A 7 -15.82 1.20 12.74
N GLN A 8 -15.94 -0.12 12.90
CA GLN A 8 -14.84 -0.96 13.41
C GLN A 8 -13.65 -0.95 12.46
N ALA A 9 -13.89 -1.06 11.15
CA ALA A 9 -12.83 -1.00 10.13
C ALA A 9 -12.13 0.36 10.14
N GLN A 10 -12.90 1.45 10.23
CA GLN A 10 -12.38 2.80 10.31
C GLN A 10 -11.49 2.99 11.54
N ARG A 11 -11.90 2.48 12.70
CA ARG A 11 -11.10 2.54 13.92
C ARG A 11 -9.79 1.78 13.80
N ARG A 12 -9.79 0.60 13.17
CA ARG A 12 -8.56 -0.16 12.90
C ARG A 12 -7.60 0.63 12.03
N THR A 13 -8.09 1.27 10.97
CA THR A 13 -7.30 2.10 10.08
C THR A 13 -6.68 3.27 10.82
N GLU A 14 -7.48 4.00 11.60
CA GLU A 14 -7.00 5.15 12.38
C GLU A 14 -5.94 4.75 13.40
N ARG A 15 -6.12 3.60 14.05
CA ARG A 15 -5.16 3.07 15.03
C ARG A 15 -3.82 2.75 14.38
N THR A 16 -3.85 2.10 13.23
CA THR A 16 -2.65 1.78 12.45
C THR A 16 -1.91 3.05 12.03
N ARG A 17 -2.63 4.02 11.48
CA ARG A 17 -2.05 5.29 11.03
C ARG A 17 -1.45 6.10 12.17
N ARG A 18 -2.12 6.12 13.33
CA ARG A 18 -1.62 6.81 14.53
C ARG A 18 -0.29 6.23 14.99
N ARG A 19 -0.19 4.90 15.02
CA ARG A 19 1.04 4.21 15.39
C ARG A 19 2.16 4.49 14.38
N LEU A 20 1.87 4.44 13.10
CA LEU A 20 2.84 4.72 12.04
C LEU A 20 3.35 6.15 12.10
N LYS A 21 2.48 7.11 12.34
CA LYS A 21 2.85 8.51 12.47
C LYS A 21 3.84 8.73 13.62
N ALA A 22 3.67 8.01 14.73
CA ALA A 22 4.54 8.10 15.89
C ALA A 22 5.95 7.56 15.60
N VAL A 23 6.10 6.56 14.71
CA VAL A 23 7.39 5.90 14.43
C VAL A 23 7.98 6.27 13.07
N ALA A 24 7.31 7.08 12.28
CA ALA A 24 7.71 7.35 10.90
C ALA A 24 9.00 8.19 10.80
N ASN A 25 9.24 9.12 11.71
CA ASN A 25 10.42 9.99 11.69
C ASN A 25 10.65 10.69 10.36
N GLY A 26 9.57 11.22 9.76
CA GLY A 26 9.62 11.90 8.47
C GLY A 26 9.65 10.99 7.24
N ARG A 27 9.63 9.68 7.42
CA ARG A 27 9.57 8.75 6.28
C ARG A 27 8.22 8.83 5.57
N LEU A 28 8.24 8.57 4.28
CA LEU A 28 7.04 8.49 3.46
C LEU A 28 6.24 7.23 3.80
N ARG A 29 4.97 7.23 3.45
CA ARG A 29 4.05 6.14 3.80
C ARG A 29 3.66 5.34 2.55
N LEU A 30 3.90 4.03 2.59
CA LEU A 30 3.39 3.09 1.57
C LEU A 30 2.00 2.64 2.01
N SER A 31 0.99 3.16 1.34
CA SER A 31 -0.42 2.87 1.64
C SER A 31 -0.99 1.86 0.65
N VAL A 32 -1.66 0.84 1.15
CA VAL A 32 -2.29 -0.21 0.35
C VAL A 32 -3.80 -0.06 0.43
N HIS A 33 -4.46 -0.15 -0.73
CA HIS A 33 -5.92 -0.23 -0.82
C HIS A 33 -6.30 -1.46 -1.63
N ARG A 34 -7.22 -2.26 -1.12
CA ARG A 34 -7.73 -3.43 -1.83
C ARG A 34 -9.24 -3.46 -1.85
N SER A 35 -9.78 -3.99 -2.94
CA SER A 35 -11.17 -4.39 -3.06
C SER A 35 -11.20 -5.86 -3.50
N ASP A 36 -12.38 -6.43 -3.70
CA ASP A 36 -12.52 -7.82 -4.13
C ASP A 36 -11.79 -8.10 -5.44
N LYS A 37 -11.82 -7.15 -6.37
CA LYS A 37 -11.31 -7.32 -7.73
C LYS A 37 -9.99 -6.61 -8.00
N ASN A 38 -9.60 -5.66 -7.15
CA ASN A 38 -8.45 -4.80 -7.43
C ASN A 38 -7.59 -4.59 -6.20
N ILE A 39 -6.33 -4.24 -6.46
CA ILE A 39 -5.39 -3.83 -5.41
C ILE A 39 -4.56 -2.67 -5.93
N SER A 40 -4.24 -1.73 -5.07
CA SER A 40 -3.41 -0.58 -5.40
C SER A 40 -2.50 -0.20 -4.24
N ALA A 41 -1.43 0.53 -4.57
CA ALA A 41 -0.48 1.04 -3.58
C ALA A 41 -0.04 2.43 -3.95
N GLN A 42 0.22 3.26 -2.94
CA GLN A 42 0.68 4.64 -3.12
C GLN A 42 1.79 4.93 -2.12
N ILE A 43 2.79 5.68 -2.57
CA ILE A 43 3.80 6.27 -1.68
C ILE A 43 3.37 7.72 -1.45
N ILE A 44 3.03 8.05 -0.21
CA ILE A 44 2.42 9.32 0.16
C ILE A 44 3.36 10.12 1.05
N ASP A 45 3.54 11.40 0.70
CA ASP A 45 4.20 12.39 1.55
C ASP A 45 3.13 13.11 2.35
N ASP A 46 2.96 12.73 3.62
CA ASP A 46 1.94 13.31 4.48
C ASP A 46 2.22 14.77 4.87
N LEU A 47 3.49 15.18 4.87
CA LEU A 47 3.87 16.57 5.18
C LEU A 47 3.41 17.54 4.10
N ASN A 48 3.54 17.14 2.85
CA ASN A 48 3.18 17.99 1.70
C ASN A 48 1.84 17.62 1.08
N GLY A 49 1.21 16.53 1.53
CA GLY A 49 -0.08 16.08 1.02
C GLY A 49 -0.06 15.62 -0.42
N VAL A 50 1.05 15.06 -0.90
CA VAL A 50 1.19 14.62 -2.28
C VAL A 50 1.51 13.12 -2.37
N THR A 51 1.09 12.51 -3.47
CA THR A 51 1.46 11.14 -3.82
C THR A 51 2.69 11.16 -4.70
N ILE A 52 3.77 10.53 -4.23
CA ILE A 52 5.06 10.49 -4.94
C ILE A 52 5.05 9.44 -6.04
N ALA A 53 4.53 8.26 -5.74
CA ALA A 53 4.45 7.14 -6.68
C ALA A 53 3.20 6.32 -6.41
N SER A 54 2.66 5.69 -7.43
CA SER A 54 1.49 4.83 -7.28
C SER A 54 1.51 3.69 -8.30
N ALA A 55 0.80 2.61 -7.99
CA ALA A 55 0.58 1.49 -8.91
C ALA A 55 -0.78 0.86 -8.58
N SER A 56 -1.47 0.37 -9.60
CA SER A 56 -2.79 -0.22 -9.45
C SER A 56 -2.99 -1.37 -10.42
N SER A 57 -3.75 -2.38 -10.01
CA SER A 57 -4.17 -3.47 -10.89
C SER A 57 -5.11 -2.99 -12.00
N LEU A 58 -5.66 -1.78 -11.89
CA LEU A 58 -6.44 -1.15 -12.95
C LEU A 58 -5.58 -0.67 -14.13
N GLU A 59 -4.27 -0.52 -13.92
CA GLU A 59 -3.32 -0.17 -14.97
C GLU A 59 -2.96 -1.43 -15.75
N GLY A 60 -3.61 -1.69 -16.84
CA GLY A 60 -3.26 -2.79 -17.73
C GLY A 60 -2.54 -2.26 -18.96
N GLU A 61 -1.62 -3.03 -19.53
CA GLU A 61 -1.06 -2.69 -20.83
C GLU A 61 -2.08 -3.01 -21.93
N LYS A 62 -2.35 -2.04 -22.80
CA LYS A 62 -3.15 -2.19 -24.02
C LYS A 62 -4.47 -2.94 -23.80
N GLY A 63 -5.24 -2.55 -22.79
CA GLY A 63 -6.56 -3.13 -22.51
C GLY A 63 -6.53 -4.45 -21.77
N LYS A 64 -5.37 -4.95 -21.39
CA LYS A 64 -5.25 -6.13 -20.54
C LYS A 64 -5.24 -5.69 -19.09
N LYS A 65 -6.31 -5.96 -18.37
CA LYS A 65 -6.36 -5.67 -16.93
C LYS A 65 -5.53 -6.70 -16.17
N ILE A 66 -4.74 -6.22 -15.21
CA ILE A 66 -4.11 -7.10 -14.24
C ILE A 66 -5.22 -7.58 -13.31
N LYS A 67 -5.31 -8.90 -13.11
CA LYS A 67 -6.30 -9.47 -12.22
C LYS A 67 -5.91 -9.18 -10.77
N GLY A 68 -6.58 -8.22 -10.14
CA GLY A 68 -6.25 -7.74 -8.79
C GLY A 68 -6.75 -8.61 -7.64
N SER A 69 -7.36 -9.76 -7.94
CA SER A 69 -7.97 -10.61 -6.93
C SER A 69 -7.03 -11.68 -6.35
N ASP A 70 -5.84 -11.86 -6.90
CA ASP A 70 -4.92 -12.89 -6.46
C ASP A 70 -3.59 -12.34 -5.90
N VAL A 71 -2.84 -13.23 -5.25
CA VAL A 71 -1.56 -12.92 -4.61
C VAL A 71 -0.49 -12.54 -5.64
N ALA A 72 -0.50 -13.18 -6.80
CA ALA A 72 0.46 -12.87 -7.87
C ALA A 72 0.30 -11.44 -8.39
N ALA A 73 -0.94 -10.98 -8.55
CA ALA A 73 -1.22 -9.60 -8.94
C ALA A 73 -0.74 -8.61 -7.89
N ALA A 74 -0.97 -8.91 -6.60
CA ALA A 74 -0.50 -8.07 -5.50
C ALA A 74 1.03 -7.95 -5.48
N ALA A 75 1.73 -9.05 -5.71
CA ALA A 75 3.19 -9.06 -5.81
C ALA A 75 3.67 -8.17 -6.98
N LEU A 76 3.01 -8.26 -8.12
CA LEU A 76 3.33 -7.41 -9.29
C LEU A 76 3.15 -5.93 -8.97
N ILE A 77 2.08 -5.56 -8.29
CA ILE A 77 1.81 -4.17 -7.89
C ILE A 77 2.84 -3.68 -6.87
N GLY A 78 3.23 -4.52 -5.90
CA GLY A 78 4.28 -4.20 -4.94
C GLY A 78 5.62 -3.92 -5.61
N LYS A 79 6.00 -4.74 -6.56
CA LYS A 79 7.22 -4.55 -7.36
C LYS A 79 7.15 -3.24 -8.16
N LEU A 80 6.02 -2.99 -8.81
CA LEU A 80 5.82 -1.82 -9.67
C LEU A 80 5.88 -0.52 -8.87
N VAL A 81 5.19 -0.43 -7.73
CA VAL A 81 5.22 0.77 -6.90
C VAL A 81 6.63 1.02 -6.34
N ALA A 82 7.34 -0.04 -5.96
CA ALA A 82 8.71 0.07 -5.47
C ALA A 82 9.66 0.60 -6.57
N GLU A 83 9.56 0.09 -7.78
CA GLU A 83 10.36 0.56 -8.91
C GLU A 83 10.10 2.04 -9.20
N ARG A 84 8.83 2.44 -9.19
CA ARG A 84 8.44 3.84 -9.40
C ARG A 84 8.93 4.75 -8.28
N ALA A 85 8.90 4.27 -7.02
CA ALA A 85 9.45 5.01 -5.89
C ALA A 85 10.96 5.20 -5.99
N MET A 86 11.67 4.15 -6.38
CA MET A 86 13.12 4.20 -6.56
C MET A 86 13.53 5.20 -7.65
N GLU A 87 12.76 5.31 -8.72
CA GLU A 87 12.97 6.33 -9.77
C GLU A 87 12.85 7.74 -9.23
N LYS A 88 12.07 7.94 -8.17
CA LYS A 88 11.91 9.23 -7.48
C LYS A 88 12.90 9.42 -6.34
N GLY A 89 13.83 8.48 -6.16
CA GLY A 89 14.81 8.55 -5.08
C GLY A 89 14.28 8.18 -3.70
N VAL A 90 13.13 7.53 -3.64
CA VAL A 90 12.52 7.10 -2.37
C VAL A 90 12.91 5.66 -2.08
N LYS A 91 13.46 5.39 -0.91
CA LYS A 91 13.84 4.05 -0.47
C LYS A 91 13.23 3.69 0.87
N ASP A 92 13.27 4.60 1.83
CA ASP A 92 12.77 4.36 3.20
C ASP A 92 11.31 4.81 3.32
N VAL A 93 10.46 3.88 3.71
CA VAL A 93 9.03 4.15 3.90
C VAL A 93 8.53 3.43 5.15
N VAL A 94 7.35 3.81 5.63
CA VAL A 94 6.60 3.04 6.61
C VAL A 94 5.43 2.39 5.90
N PHE A 95 5.11 1.15 6.28
CA PHE A 95 4.04 0.39 5.64
C PHE A 95 2.71 0.62 6.35
N ASP A 96 1.74 1.21 5.62
CA ASP A 96 0.38 1.42 6.09
C ASP A 96 -0.55 0.41 5.42
N ARG A 97 -0.88 -0.66 6.13
CA ARG A 97 -1.84 -1.67 5.67
C ARG A 97 -3.30 -1.23 5.85
N GLY A 98 -3.54 -0.03 6.40
CA GLY A 98 -4.88 0.44 6.74
C GLY A 98 -5.50 -0.44 7.81
N GLY A 99 -6.74 -0.85 7.60
CA GLY A 99 -7.43 -1.80 8.48
C GLY A 99 -7.31 -3.26 8.06
N TYR A 100 -6.52 -3.56 7.03
CA TYR A 100 -6.37 -4.93 6.51
C TYR A 100 -5.44 -5.77 7.39
N ILE A 101 -5.70 -7.08 7.44
CA ILE A 101 -4.81 -8.03 8.10
C ILE A 101 -3.58 -8.22 7.21
N TYR A 102 -2.39 -8.29 7.84
CA TYR A 102 -1.14 -8.55 7.13
C TYR A 102 -1.07 -10.01 6.70
N HIS A 103 -1.79 -10.32 5.61
CA HIS A 103 -1.93 -11.68 5.10
C HIS A 103 -2.33 -11.64 3.61
N GLY A 104 -2.11 -12.72 2.89
CA GLY A 104 -2.54 -12.87 1.52
C GLY A 104 -2.00 -11.79 0.60
N ARG A 105 -2.88 -11.07 -0.08
CA ARG A 105 -2.50 -10.02 -1.04
C ARG A 105 -1.69 -8.89 -0.42
N VAL A 106 -2.05 -8.47 0.77
CA VAL A 106 -1.35 -7.37 1.47
C VAL A 106 0.10 -7.77 1.77
N LYS A 107 0.30 -8.98 2.30
CA LYS A 107 1.64 -9.52 2.57
C LYS A 107 2.44 -9.68 1.29
N ALA A 108 1.84 -10.22 0.23
CA ALA A 108 2.52 -10.43 -1.05
C ALA A 108 3.01 -9.11 -1.67
N LEU A 109 2.18 -8.07 -1.59
CA LEU A 109 2.55 -6.74 -2.05
C LEU A 109 3.74 -6.20 -1.26
N ALA A 110 3.70 -6.30 0.08
CA ALA A 110 4.76 -5.80 0.95
C ALA A 110 6.08 -6.56 0.70
N ASP A 111 6.03 -7.88 0.61
CA ASP A 111 7.22 -8.70 0.36
C ASP A 111 7.86 -8.36 -0.99
N ALA A 112 7.05 -8.20 -2.04
CA ALA A 112 7.54 -7.83 -3.37
C ALA A 112 8.16 -6.43 -3.39
N ALA A 113 7.56 -5.49 -2.68
CA ALA A 113 8.10 -4.13 -2.57
C ALA A 113 9.46 -4.13 -1.86
N ARG A 114 9.63 -4.94 -0.82
CA ARG A 114 10.91 -5.10 -0.13
C ARG A 114 11.96 -5.73 -1.04
N GLU A 115 11.60 -6.76 -1.78
CA GLU A 115 12.51 -7.40 -2.75
C GLU A 115 12.96 -6.44 -3.84
N ALA A 116 12.10 -5.51 -4.25
CA ALA A 116 12.41 -4.52 -5.28
C ALA A 116 13.26 -3.35 -4.76
N GLY A 117 13.50 -3.27 -3.45
CA GLY A 117 14.45 -2.32 -2.87
C GLY A 117 13.90 -1.37 -1.82
N LEU A 118 12.61 -1.35 -1.55
CA LEU A 118 12.07 -0.51 -0.48
C LEU A 118 12.45 -1.06 0.89
N ASN A 119 12.74 -0.16 1.80
CA ASN A 119 13.15 -0.46 3.17
C ASN A 119 12.03 -0.08 4.15
N PHE A 120 11.46 -1.10 4.76
CA PHE A 120 10.45 -0.92 5.80
C PHE A 120 10.26 -2.17 6.65
#